data_036e639955d2b82d98310b96e3fc5bd9
#
_entry.id   036e639955d2b82d98310b96e3fc5bd9
#
_cell.length_a   1.000
_cell.length_b   1.000
_cell.length_c   1.000
_cell.angle_alpha   90.00
_cell.angle_beta   90.00
_cell.angle_gamma   90.00
#
_symmetry.space_group_name_H-M   'P 1'
#
loop_
_entity.id
_entity.type
_entity.pdbx_description
1 polymer ?
#
loop_
_entity_poly.entity_id
_entity_poly.type
_entity_poly.pdbx_seq_one_letter_code
_entity_poly.pdbx_strand_id
1 'polypeptide(L)'
;AAAIGARFCDGDSLHSPDDPEAGFRNKYGKKTHGYLTNITETVEEDKPSVITSVQTEPVTFSDCHFLQDAVANTERVTNQTITELYADGAYQSPDNREFCQAHDDMNLITGRIQGGCRFILNHKKETDELLITDTQTGELIQAIFRGDSPKYGKRWKMPETYGEKSR
;
A
#
# COMPACT_ATOMS: atom_id res chain seq x y z
N ALA A 1 -41.32 -6.15 -21.95
CA ALA A 1 -39.98 -5.57 -21.78
C ALA A 1 -39.42 -6.14 -20.49
N ALA A 2 -38.47 -7.06 -20.62
CA ALA A 2 -37.76 -7.60 -19.47
C ALA A 2 -36.75 -6.53 -19.00
N ALA A 3 -36.84 -6.08 -17.74
CA ALA A 3 -35.86 -5.25 -17.14
C ALA A 3 -34.57 -6.07 -16.99
N ILE A 4 -33.54 -5.74 -17.76
CA ILE A 4 -32.21 -6.27 -17.58
C ILE A 4 -31.69 -5.67 -16.27
N GLY A 5 -31.76 -6.45 -15.19
CA GLY A 5 -31.20 -6.05 -13.92
C GLY A 5 -29.70 -5.94 -14.05
N ALA A 6 -29.16 -4.73 -13.96
CA ALA A 6 -27.75 -4.43 -13.91
C ALA A 6 -27.12 -5.01 -12.64
N ARG A 7 -26.96 -6.34 -12.58
CA ARG A 7 -26.38 -7.03 -11.39
C ARG A 7 -24.92 -7.41 -11.54
N PHE A 8 -24.37 -7.32 -12.76
CA PHE A 8 -22.97 -7.66 -13.01
C PHE A 8 -22.40 -6.66 -14.03
N CYS A 9 -21.83 -5.56 -13.54
CA CYS A 9 -20.84 -4.86 -14.32
C CYS A 9 -19.51 -5.59 -14.07
N ASP A 10 -19.07 -6.37 -15.05
CA ASP A 10 -17.74 -6.93 -15.08
C ASP A 10 -16.72 -5.79 -15.26
N GLY A 11 -15.52 -5.94 -14.70
CA GLY A 11 -14.45 -4.94 -14.83
C GLY A 11 -14.12 -4.60 -16.28
N ASP A 12 -14.38 -5.54 -17.20
CA ASP A 12 -14.15 -5.40 -18.64
C ASP A 12 -15.34 -4.83 -19.41
N SER A 13 -16.42 -4.45 -18.72
CA SER A 13 -17.60 -3.86 -19.36
C SER A 13 -17.33 -2.41 -19.75
N LEU A 14 -17.80 -1.99 -20.93
CA LEU A 14 -17.81 -0.59 -21.34
C LEU A 14 -18.73 0.21 -20.40
N HIS A 15 -18.16 1.08 -19.57
CA HIS A 15 -18.88 1.87 -18.58
C HIS A 15 -19.27 3.26 -19.07
N SER A 16 -18.56 3.79 -20.07
CA SER A 16 -18.86 5.06 -20.71
C SER A 16 -18.61 4.97 -22.21
N PRO A 17 -19.59 5.31 -23.06
CA PRO A 17 -19.35 5.37 -24.52
C PRO A 17 -18.43 6.55 -24.91
N ASP A 18 -18.37 7.58 -24.08
CA ASP A 18 -17.56 8.77 -24.32
C ASP A 18 -16.13 8.62 -23.81
N ASP A 19 -15.91 7.68 -22.88
CA ASP A 19 -14.61 7.36 -22.30
C ASP A 19 -14.52 5.83 -22.08
N PRO A 20 -14.12 5.08 -23.12
CA PRO A 20 -14.08 3.61 -23.05
C PRO A 20 -13.05 3.05 -22.06
N GLU A 21 -12.06 3.85 -21.68
CA GLU A 21 -10.97 3.44 -20.76
C GLU A 21 -11.36 3.67 -19.28
N ALA A 22 -12.43 4.45 -19.03
CA ALA A 22 -12.90 4.70 -17.67
C ALA A 22 -13.40 3.42 -17.01
N GLY A 23 -12.82 3.07 -15.88
CA GLY A 23 -13.22 1.93 -15.08
C GLY A 23 -14.40 2.21 -14.17
N PHE A 24 -15.00 1.13 -13.61
CA PHE A 24 -16.01 1.19 -12.56
C PHE A 24 -15.58 0.37 -11.36
N ARG A 25 -15.65 0.96 -10.17
CA ARG A 25 -15.37 0.30 -8.91
C ARG A 25 -16.46 0.56 -7.89
N ASN A 26 -16.88 -0.50 -7.20
CA ASN A 26 -17.77 -0.40 -6.04
C ASN A 26 -17.02 -0.89 -4.80
N LYS A 27 -16.64 0.03 -3.90
CA LYS A 27 -15.95 -0.28 -2.65
C LYS A 27 -16.84 0.14 -1.47
N TYR A 28 -17.28 -0.82 -0.68
CA TYR A 28 -18.16 -0.58 0.49
C TYR A 28 -19.42 0.23 0.18
N GLY A 29 -20.06 -0.04 -0.96
CA GLY A 29 -21.27 0.69 -1.40
C GLY A 29 -20.99 2.03 -2.09
N LYS A 30 -19.76 2.54 -2.05
CA LYS A 30 -19.35 3.74 -2.80
C LYS A 30 -18.98 3.35 -4.22
N LYS A 31 -19.76 3.86 -5.18
CA LYS A 31 -19.52 3.68 -6.61
C LYS A 31 -18.60 4.79 -7.11
N THR A 32 -17.57 4.42 -7.85
CA THR A 32 -16.62 5.35 -8.47
C THR A 32 -16.46 4.97 -9.93
N HIS A 33 -16.52 5.94 -10.81
CA HIS A 33 -16.23 5.82 -12.24
C HIS A 33 -15.01 6.66 -12.57
N GLY A 34 -14.22 6.24 -13.55
CA GLY A 34 -13.08 6.99 -14.05
C GLY A 34 -11.76 6.34 -13.69
N TYR A 35 -10.86 7.13 -13.14
CA TYR A 35 -9.44 6.80 -12.98
C TYR A 35 -9.00 6.87 -11.52
N LEU A 36 -7.91 6.19 -11.24
CA LEU A 36 -7.15 6.23 -10.00
C LEU A 36 -5.81 6.90 -10.30
N THR A 37 -5.41 7.88 -9.50
CA THR A 37 -4.12 8.54 -9.64
C THR A 37 -3.26 8.23 -8.43
N ASN A 38 -2.04 7.75 -8.68
CA ASN A 38 -0.97 7.61 -7.70
C ASN A 38 0.01 8.77 -7.84
N ILE A 39 0.37 9.38 -6.72
CA ILE A 39 1.34 10.47 -6.65
C ILE A 39 2.46 10.03 -5.70
N THR A 40 3.70 10.12 -6.18
CA THR A 40 4.89 9.81 -5.40
C THR A 40 5.72 11.07 -5.21
N GLU A 41 6.16 11.29 -3.97
CA GLU A 41 6.98 12.44 -3.61
C GLU A 41 8.19 12.03 -2.76
N THR A 42 9.24 12.86 -2.78
CA THR A 42 10.37 12.69 -1.86
C THR A 42 9.97 13.16 -0.46
N VAL A 43 10.51 12.48 0.56
CA VAL A 43 10.39 12.90 1.95
C VAL A 43 11.78 12.99 2.55
N GLU A 44 12.26 14.20 2.81
CA GLU A 44 13.53 14.47 3.47
C GLU A 44 13.30 15.48 4.59
N GLU A 45 14.00 15.29 5.72
CA GLU A 45 13.93 16.22 6.86
C GLU A 45 14.49 17.59 6.43
N ASP A 46 13.78 18.65 6.78
CA ASP A 46 14.12 20.06 6.49
C ASP A 46 14.22 20.44 4.99
N LYS A 47 13.73 19.59 4.08
CA LYS A 47 13.67 19.90 2.66
C LYS A 47 12.22 19.87 2.14
N PRO A 48 11.92 20.66 1.10
CA PRO A 48 10.60 20.57 0.46
C PRO A 48 10.44 19.23 -0.26
N SER A 49 9.25 18.63 -0.14
CA SER A 49 8.89 17.46 -0.94
C SER A 49 8.80 17.81 -2.43
N VAL A 50 9.28 16.91 -3.27
CA VAL A 50 9.22 17.02 -4.73
C VAL A 50 8.42 15.86 -5.28
N ILE A 51 7.39 16.14 -6.09
CA ILE A 51 6.66 15.11 -6.81
C ILE A 51 7.56 14.52 -7.88
N THR A 52 7.81 13.22 -7.82
CA THR A 52 8.72 12.48 -8.70
C THR A 52 8.00 11.59 -9.70
N SER A 53 6.76 11.17 -9.37
CA SER A 53 5.94 10.35 -10.25
C SER A 53 4.46 10.68 -10.10
N VAL A 54 3.75 10.72 -11.22
CA VAL A 54 2.28 10.78 -11.29
C VAL A 54 1.85 9.72 -12.28
N GLN A 55 1.06 8.74 -11.82
CA GLN A 55 0.57 7.62 -12.60
C GLN A 55 -0.95 7.62 -12.56
N THR A 56 -1.59 7.39 -13.70
CA THR A 56 -3.05 7.39 -13.79
C THR A 56 -3.50 6.14 -14.53
N GLU A 57 -4.37 5.36 -13.91
CA GLU A 57 -4.91 4.11 -14.41
C GLU A 57 -6.43 4.05 -14.20
N PRO A 58 -7.18 3.21 -14.93
CA PRO A 58 -8.60 3.00 -14.65
C PRO A 58 -8.84 2.64 -13.17
N VAL A 59 -9.95 3.08 -12.61
CA VAL A 59 -10.26 2.89 -11.18
C VAL A 59 -10.31 1.42 -10.72
N THR A 60 -10.34 0.48 -11.66
CA THR A 60 -10.25 -0.98 -11.43
C THR A 60 -8.81 -1.46 -11.19
N PHE A 61 -7.81 -0.65 -11.54
CA PHE A 61 -6.41 -0.97 -11.31
C PHE A 61 -6.12 -1.12 -9.81
N SER A 62 -5.21 -2.02 -9.46
CA SER A 62 -4.85 -2.24 -8.06
C SER A 62 -3.71 -1.33 -7.63
N ASP A 63 -3.89 -0.65 -6.50
CA ASP A 63 -2.91 0.31 -5.95
C ASP A 63 -1.50 -0.28 -5.85
N CYS A 64 -1.37 -1.58 -5.51
CA CYS A 64 -0.06 -2.24 -5.38
C CYS A 64 0.77 -2.28 -6.67
N HIS A 65 0.14 -2.22 -7.83
CA HIS A 65 0.85 -2.30 -9.12
C HIS A 65 1.56 -1.00 -9.51
N PHE A 66 1.28 0.13 -8.85
CA PHE A 66 1.98 1.38 -9.10
C PHE A 66 3.40 1.42 -8.57
N LEU A 67 3.77 0.54 -7.60
CA LEU A 67 4.99 0.68 -6.82
C LEU A 67 6.25 0.64 -7.68
N GLN A 68 6.40 -0.37 -8.54
CA GLN A 68 7.63 -0.59 -9.29
C GLN A 68 7.94 0.57 -10.25
N ASP A 69 6.92 1.04 -10.98
CA ASP A 69 7.08 2.19 -11.87
C ASP A 69 7.32 3.49 -11.11
N ALA A 70 6.69 3.65 -9.92
CA ALA A 70 6.92 4.80 -9.07
C ALA A 70 8.37 4.86 -8.57
N VAL A 71 8.94 3.72 -8.16
CA VAL A 71 10.35 3.60 -7.77
C VAL A 71 11.25 3.96 -8.95
N ALA A 72 11.07 3.32 -10.11
CA ALA A 72 11.89 3.55 -11.29
C ALA A 72 11.85 5.03 -11.74
N ASN A 73 10.66 5.65 -11.73
CA ASN A 73 10.51 7.06 -12.07
C ASN A 73 11.22 7.96 -11.06
N THR A 74 11.09 7.68 -9.77
CA THR A 74 11.72 8.48 -8.72
C THR A 74 13.25 8.42 -8.82
N GLU A 75 13.82 7.23 -8.97
CA GLU A 75 15.26 7.06 -9.13
C GLU A 75 15.80 7.74 -10.39
N ARG A 76 15.06 7.64 -11.49
CA ARG A 76 15.41 8.34 -12.74
C ARG A 76 15.42 9.86 -12.58
N VAL A 77 14.43 10.43 -11.87
CA VAL A 77 14.29 11.88 -11.69
C VAL A 77 15.31 12.42 -10.69
N THR A 78 15.53 11.70 -9.59
CA THR A 78 16.43 12.12 -8.52
C THR A 78 17.88 11.72 -8.75
N ASN A 79 18.12 10.76 -9.64
CA ASN A 79 19.42 10.09 -9.84
C ASN A 79 19.99 9.52 -8.53
N GLN A 80 19.09 8.99 -7.67
CA GLN A 80 19.43 8.40 -6.39
C GLN A 80 18.68 7.07 -6.22
N THR A 81 19.34 6.09 -5.60
CA THR A 81 18.68 4.82 -5.23
C THR A 81 17.81 5.03 -4.00
N ILE A 82 16.59 4.49 -4.04
CA ILE A 82 15.65 4.56 -2.92
C ILE A 82 15.99 3.47 -1.91
N THR A 83 16.23 3.86 -0.66
CA THR A 83 16.47 2.95 0.45
C THR A 83 15.25 2.73 1.33
N GLU A 84 14.34 3.70 1.37
CA GLU A 84 13.10 3.64 2.15
C GLU A 84 11.92 4.15 1.33
N LEU A 85 10.83 3.38 1.32
CA LEU A 85 9.58 3.72 0.65
C LEU A 85 8.41 3.63 1.62
N TYR A 86 7.71 4.74 1.81
CA TYR A 86 6.52 4.84 2.65
C TYR A 86 5.26 4.74 1.80
N ALA A 87 4.39 3.79 2.09
CA ALA A 87 3.14 3.58 1.36
C ALA A 87 2.00 3.14 2.30
N ASP A 88 0.77 3.14 1.81
CA ASP A 88 -0.33 2.58 2.57
C ASP A 88 -0.32 1.04 2.57
N GLY A 89 -1.20 0.42 3.38
CA GLY A 89 -1.27 -1.04 3.50
C GLY A 89 -1.67 -1.77 2.22
N ALA A 90 -2.24 -1.08 1.20
CA ALA A 90 -2.61 -1.67 -0.08
C ALA A 90 -1.39 -2.07 -0.92
N TYR A 91 -0.25 -1.42 -0.68
CA TYR A 91 1.00 -1.71 -1.38
C TYR A 91 1.74 -2.96 -0.86
N GLN A 92 1.27 -3.54 0.24
CA GLN A 92 1.89 -4.71 0.85
C GLN A 92 1.46 -6.02 0.13
N SER A 93 1.95 -6.24 -1.07
CA SER A 93 1.77 -7.48 -1.84
C SER A 93 3.03 -8.36 -1.76
N PRO A 94 2.93 -9.69 -2.01
CA PRO A 94 4.10 -10.56 -2.14
C PRO A 94 5.08 -10.06 -3.20
N ASP A 95 4.57 -9.67 -4.36
CA ASP A 95 5.37 -9.20 -5.50
C ASP A 95 6.16 -7.92 -5.15
N ASN A 96 5.52 -6.98 -4.45
CA ASN A 96 6.19 -5.75 -4.01
C ASN A 96 7.27 -6.01 -2.95
N ARG A 97 7.05 -7.00 -2.07
CA ARG A 97 8.08 -7.39 -1.10
C ARG A 97 9.28 -8.03 -1.79
N GLU A 98 9.03 -8.91 -2.76
CA GLU A 98 10.08 -9.54 -3.55
C GLU A 98 10.86 -8.50 -4.34
N PHE A 99 10.17 -7.58 -5.00
CA PHE A 99 10.77 -6.44 -5.70
C PHE A 99 11.68 -5.61 -4.78
N CYS A 100 11.18 -5.19 -3.61
CA CYS A 100 11.95 -4.40 -2.66
C CYS A 100 13.17 -5.14 -2.13
N GLN A 101 13.08 -6.45 -1.91
CA GLN A 101 14.21 -7.28 -1.48
C GLN A 101 15.28 -7.43 -2.56
N ALA A 102 14.87 -7.50 -3.83
CA ALA A 102 15.78 -7.57 -4.97
C ALA A 102 16.39 -6.20 -5.33
N HIS A 103 15.79 -5.11 -4.86
CA HIS A 103 16.17 -3.73 -5.15
C HIS A 103 17.00 -3.14 -4.01
N ASP A 104 18.26 -3.56 -3.90
CA ASP A 104 19.25 -3.11 -2.90
C ASP A 104 18.72 -3.12 -1.44
N ASP A 105 17.91 -4.13 -1.09
CA ASP A 105 17.26 -4.28 0.23
C ASP A 105 16.41 -3.05 0.62
N MET A 106 15.77 -2.40 -0.35
CA MET A 106 14.87 -1.27 -0.12
C MET A 106 13.81 -1.62 0.93
N ASN A 107 13.66 -0.79 1.93
CA ASN A 107 12.72 -1.00 3.03
C ASN A 107 11.34 -0.43 2.66
N LEU A 108 10.37 -1.33 2.41
CA LEU A 108 8.97 -0.94 2.20
C LEU A 108 8.25 -0.81 3.54
N ILE A 109 7.96 0.41 3.94
CA ILE A 109 7.28 0.75 5.19
C ILE A 109 5.81 1.00 4.89
N THR A 110 4.95 0.04 5.29
CA THR A 110 3.50 0.16 5.15
C THR A 110 2.86 0.15 6.54
N GLY A 111 2.23 1.23 6.92
CA GLY A 111 1.59 1.37 8.21
C GLY A 111 0.12 1.80 8.10
N ARG A 112 -0.69 1.54 9.13
CA ARG A 112 -1.94 2.27 9.31
C ARG A 112 -1.58 3.69 9.71
N ILE A 113 -1.67 4.62 8.77
CA ILE A 113 -1.52 6.04 9.06
C ILE A 113 -2.79 6.51 9.78
N GLN A 114 -2.75 6.48 11.12
CA GLN A 114 -3.57 7.37 11.91
C GLN A 114 -2.61 8.37 12.57
N GLY A 115 -2.47 9.54 11.96
CA GLY A 115 -1.73 10.65 12.53
C GLY A 115 -0.19 10.48 12.62
N GLY A 116 0.47 10.16 11.48
CA GLY A 116 1.89 9.81 11.42
C GLY A 116 2.12 8.33 11.74
N CYS A 117 3.16 7.73 11.16
CA CYS A 117 3.48 6.32 11.42
C CYS A 117 3.88 6.13 12.90
N ARG A 118 2.88 5.91 13.77
CA ARG A 118 3.17 5.64 15.17
C ARG A 118 3.91 4.34 15.36
N PHE A 119 3.65 3.34 14.50
CA PHE A 119 4.20 2.01 14.64
C PHE A 119 4.99 1.62 13.39
N ILE A 120 6.27 1.37 13.56
CA ILE A 120 7.15 0.81 12.52
C ILE A 120 7.25 -0.70 12.74
N LEU A 121 7.00 -1.48 11.68
CA LEU A 121 7.01 -2.94 11.73
C LEU A 121 8.36 -3.45 11.20
N ASN A 122 9.10 -4.17 12.02
CA ASN A 122 10.36 -4.81 11.66
C ASN A 122 10.24 -6.34 11.80
N HIS A 123 10.18 -7.05 10.68
CA HIS A 123 10.16 -8.51 10.67
C HIS A 123 11.58 -9.07 10.62
N LYS A 124 12.02 -9.72 11.70
CA LYS A 124 13.29 -10.44 11.74
C LYS A 124 13.11 -11.81 11.09
N LYS A 125 13.62 -12.00 9.87
CA LYS A 125 13.47 -13.23 9.09
C LYS A 125 14.15 -14.43 9.74
N GLU A 126 15.28 -14.22 10.41
CA GLU A 126 16.10 -15.28 11.02
C GLU A 126 15.38 -15.94 12.20
N THR A 127 14.68 -15.18 13.01
CA THR A 127 13.97 -15.65 14.20
C THR A 127 12.47 -15.75 13.99
N ASP A 128 11.96 -15.31 12.81
CA ASP A 128 10.53 -15.19 12.51
C ASP A 128 9.75 -14.37 13.55
N GLU A 129 10.37 -13.31 14.03
CA GLU A 129 9.78 -12.40 15.01
C GLU A 129 9.38 -11.08 14.37
N LEU A 130 8.20 -10.57 14.71
CA LEU A 130 7.77 -9.23 14.33
C LEU A 130 7.95 -8.29 15.51
N LEU A 131 8.87 -7.35 15.38
CA LEU A 131 9.06 -6.25 16.33
C LEU A 131 8.36 -4.99 15.81
N ILE A 132 7.69 -4.30 16.71
CA ILE A 132 6.96 -3.07 16.44
C ILE A 132 7.61 -1.96 17.25
N THR A 133 8.08 -0.91 16.60
CA THR A 133 8.58 0.29 17.28
C THR A 133 7.47 1.32 17.38
N ASP A 134 7.11 1.73 18.58
CA ASP A 134 6.25 2.91 18.80
C ASP A 134 7.11 4.17 18.66
N THR A 135 6.93 4.93 17.59
CA THR A 135 7.72 6.13 17.28
C THR A 135 7.48 7.29 18.25
N GLN A 136 6.37 7.27 18.99
CA GLN A 136 6.06 8.30 20.00
C GLN A 136 6.79 8.06 21.32
N THR A 137 6.95 6.79 21.69
CA THR A 137 7.57 6.41 22.98
C THR A 137 8.97 5.83 22.83
N GLY A 138 9.38 5.44 21.62
CA GLY A 138 10.62 4.69 21.37
C GLY A 138 10.57 3.23 21.86
N GLU A 139 9.41 2.76 22.31
CA GLU A 139 9.25 1.43 22.89
C GLU A 139 9.27 0.35 21.78
N LEU A 140 10.00 -0.73 22.03
CA LEU A 140 10.01 -1.93 21.22
C LEU A 140 8.99 -2.94 21.74
N ILE A 141 8.01 -3.28 20.92
CA ILE A 141 6.91 -4.18 21.24
C ILE A 141 7.09 -5.45 20.42
N GLN A 142 7.15 -6.60 21.07
CA GLN A 142 7.14 -7.89 20.39
C GLN A 142 5.70 -8.29 20.04
N ALA A 143 5.42 -8.49 18.75
CA ALA A 143 4.11 -8.96 18.31
C ALA A 143 3.91 -10.45 18.61
N ILE A 144 2.67 -10.83 18.89
CA ILE A 144 2.27 -12.21 19.18
C ILE A 144 1.86 -12.89 17.88
N PHE A 145 2.56 -13.96 17.49
CA PHE A 145 2.20 -14.76 16.32
C PHE A 145 0.84 -15.46 16.53
N ARG A 146 -0.03 -15.41 15.51
CA ARG A 146 -1.39 -15.95 15.53
C ARG A 146 -1.63 -17.06 14.51
N GLY A 147 -0.61 -17.44 13.75
CA GLY A 147 -0.68 -18.49 12.74
C GLY A 147 -0.72 -17.96 11.32
N ASP A 148 -0.68 -18.89 10.39
CA ASP A 148 -0.69 -18.62 8.96
C ASP A 148 -2.13 -18.61 8.41
N SER A 149 -2.37 -17.68 7.49
CA SER A 149 -3.62 -17.60 6.75
C SER A 149 -3.34 -17.86 5.26
N PRO A 150 -4.09 -18.74 4.59
CA PRO A 150 -3.91 -18.99 3.15
C PRO A 150 -4.08 -17.73 2.29
N LYS A 151 -4.90 -16.78 2.77
CA LYS A 151 -5.20 -15.54 2.03
C LYS A 151 -4.27 -14.38 2.38
N TYR A 152 -3.80 -14.31 3.64
CA TYR A 152 -3.08 -13.13 4.14
C TYR A 152 -1.66 -13.43 4.63
N GLY A 153 -1.20 -14.68 4.53
CA GLY A 153 0.09 -15.10 5.06
C GLY A 153 0.15 -15.10 6.59
N LYS A 154 1.33 -14.89 7.14
CA LYS A 154 1.56 -14.86 8.59
C LYS A 154 0.83 -13.70 9.25
N ARG A 155 0.16 -13.98 10.37
CA ARG A 155 -0.61 -13.00 11.13
C ARG A 155 -0.02 -12.83 12.53
N TRP A 156 0.13 -11.58 12.94
CA TRP A 156 0.54 -11.21 14.30
C TRP A 156 -0.51 -10.29 14.93
N LYS A 157 -0.54 -10.27 16.24
CA LYS A 157 -1.37 -9.39 17.05
C LYS A 157 -0.47 -8.57 17.98
N MET A 158 -0.81 -7.30 18.20
CA MET A 158 -0.20 -6.53 19.28
C MET A 158 -0.59 -7.13 20.63
N PRO A 159 0.27 -7.05 21.66
CA PRO A 159 -0.09 -7.40 23.03
C PRO A 159 -1.35 -6.66 23.48
N GLU A 160 -2.12 -7.25 24.39
CA GLU A 160 -3.42 -6.69 24.84
C GLU A 160 -3.30 -5.32 25.50
N THR A 161 -2.15 -5.03 26.11
CA THR A 161 -1.82 -3.71 26.66
C THR A 161 -1.89 -2.56 25.65
N TYR A 162 -1.82 -2.88 24.36
CA TYR A 162 -1.92 -1.92 23.25
C TYR A 162 -3.24 -2.02 22.46
N GLY A 163 -4.12 -2.96 22.80
CA GLY A 163 -5.34 -3.27 22.05
C GLY A 163 -6.36 -2.13 21.98
N GLU A 164 -6.38 -1.25 22.96
CA GLU A 164 -7.26 -0.07 22.98
C GLU A 164 -6.71 1.11 22.16
N LYS A 165 -5.39 1.14 21.91
CA LYS A 165 -4.71 2.21 21.16
C LYS A 165 -4.68 1.98 19.64
N SER A 166 -5.10 0.80 19.18
CA SER A 166 -5.05 0.37 17.78
C SER A 166 -6.40 0.36 17.05
N ARG A 167 -7.43 0.97 17.62
CA ARG A 167 -8.76 1.14 17.01
C ARG A 167 -8.93 2.47 16.33
#